data_12523cda8891efd5b108d0c1821eca70
#
_entry.id   12523cda8891efd5b108d0c1821eca70
#
_cell.length_a   1.000
_cell.length_b   1.000
_cell.length_c   1.000
_cell.angle_alpha   90.00
_cell.angle_beta   90.00
_cell.angle_gamma   90.00
#
_symmetry.space_group_name_H-M   'P 1'
#
loop_
_entity.id
_entity.type
_entity.pdbx_description
1 polymer ?
#
loop_
_entity_poly.entity_id
_entity_poly.type
_entity_poly.pdbx_seq_one_letter_code
_entity_poly.pdbx_strand_id
1 'polypeptide(L)'
;MKKILILLSAALLLSSGISQAAVPQGGYFLDKNGVPLTEEMQTKPSLKSNPMLPQSGAVHATMESLPHSSATVIRMTVTEDGIPADAVVTQSAGSVVLDEYAMRCVEGWRFNPAKLGDKPVSAAVSIPVRFLSMMVSTPAAPSDRPMKKASAEVKEAIERNNHPVIRVSVYITADGKTDGKPKADNDGNLPGSDFKILSGYAENSVKEWSFTPAVNPDGEPIPQELIVPVQL
;
A
#
# COMPACT_ATOMS: atom_id res chain seq x y z
N MET A 1 15.34 -6.86 6.98
CA MET A 1 14.00 -7.18 6.46
C MET A 1 13.30 -5.84 6.25
N LYS A 2 13.24 -5.38 5.00
CA LYS A 2 12.59 -4.11 4.64
C LYS A 2 11.07 -4.33 4.76
N LYS A 3 10.42 -3.62 5.68
CA LYS A 3 8.95 -3.57 5.75
C LYS A 3 8.48 -2.60 4.69
N ILE A 4 8.11 -3.10 3.51
CA ILE A 4 7.36 -2.32 2.54
C ILE A 4 5.94 -2.24 3.08
N LEU A 5 5.57 -1.07 3.56
CA LEU A 5 4.21 -0.78 3.99
C LEU A 5 3.38 -0.53 2.71
N ILE A 6 2.80 -1.59 2.17
CA ILE A 6 1.86 -1.46 1.06
C ILE A 6 0.51 -1.10 1.68
N LEU A 7 0.05 0.11 1.39
CA LEU A 7 -1.31 0.53 1.70
C LEU A 7 -2.30 -0.27 0.83
N LEU A 8 -2.71 -1.44 1.33
CA LEU A 8 -3.90 -2.09 0.82
C LEU A 8 -5.10 -1.43 1.48
N SER A 9 -5.73 -0.51 0.77
CA SER A 9 -7.02 0.00 1.19
C SER A 9 -8.10 -1.00 0.80
N ALA A 10 -8.62 -1.76 1.76
CA ALA A 10 -9.93 -2.36 1.60
C ALA A 10 -10.96 -1.22 1.67
N ALA A 11 -11.21 -0.57 0.52
CA ALA A 11 -12.22 0.45 0.44
C ALA A 11 -13.59 -0.23 0.42
N LEU A 12 -14.29 -0.17 1.54
CA LEU A 12 -15.75 -0.33 1.55
C LEU A 12 -16.30 0.93 0.87
N LEU A 13 -16.46 0.88 -0.45
CA LEU A 13 -17.10 1.98 -1.21
C LEU A 13 -18.60 1.98 -0.90
N LEU A 14 -18.95 2.69 0.17
CA LEU A 14 -20.28 3.24 0.37
C LEU A 14 -20.27 4.67 -0.19
N SER A 15 -20.96 4.83 -1.32
CA SER A 15 -21.48 6.06 -1.92
C SER A 15 -20.57 6.92 -2.82
N SER A 16 -21.16 7.14 -3.95
CA SER A 16 -21.10 8.23 -4.94
C SER A 16 -19.93 8.21 -5.95
N GLY A 17 -20.26 7.74 -7.16
CA GLY A 17 -19.73 8.34 -8.38
C GLY A 17 -18.64 7.59 -9.13
N ILE A 18 -18.64 6.25 -9.15
CA ILE A 18 -17.91 5.49 -10.18
C ILE A 18 -18.93 4.55 -10.84
N SER A 19 -18.92 4.53 -12.18
CA SER A 19 -19.75 3.68 -13.02
C SER A 19 -19.90 2.28 -12.42
N GLN A 20 -21.08 2.01 -11.90
CA GLN A 20 -21.45 0.71 -11.36
C GLN A 20 -21.47 -0.28 -12.52
N ALA A 21 -20.46 -1.19 -12.55
CA ALA A 21 -20.82 -2.53 -12.98
C ALA A 21 -21.92 -2.97 -12.02
N ALA A 22 -23.10 -3.22 -12.54
CA ALA A 22 -24.28 -3.47 -11.75
C ALA A 22 -24.02 -4.59 -10.75
N VAL A 23 -23.78 -4.21 -9.49
CA VAL A 23 -24.04 -5.10 -8.36
C VAL A 23 -25.55 -5.39 -8.49
N PRO A 24 -25.99 -6.65 -8.56
CA PRO A 24 -27.41 -6.93 -8.57
C PRO A 24 -28.02 -6.19 -7.39
N GLN A 25 -28.94 -5.27 -7.66
CA GLN A 25 -29.73 -4.63 -6.63
C GLN A 25 -30.50 -5.72 -5.93
N GLY A 26 -30.11 -6.05 -4.71
CA GLY A 26 -30.66 -7.09 -3.89
C GLY A 26 -29.53 -7.89 -3.26
N GLY A 27 -28.82 -7.32 -2.29
CA GLY A 27 -28.14 -8.12 -1.30
C GLY A 27 -29.25 -8.92 -0.60
N TYR A 28 -29.41 -10.19 -0.98
CA TYR A 28 -30.34 -11.07 -0.33
C TYR A 28 -29.79 -11.36 1.05
N PHE A 29 -30.39 -10.74 2.04
CA PHE A 29 -30.17 -11.08 3.43
C PHE A 29 -30.94 -12.38 3.70
N LEU A 30 -30.22 -13.36 4.20
CA LEU A 30 -30.80 -14.66 4.50
C LEU A 30 -30.95 -14.78 6.02
N ASP A 31 -32.06 -15.37 6.47
CA ASP A 31 -32.19 -15.82 7.83
C ASP A 31 -31.30 -17.06 8.05
N LYS A 32 -31.21 -17.56 9.31
CA LYS A 32 -30.47 -18.76 9.67
C LYS A 32 -30.83 -20.03 8.88
N ASN A 33 -31.97 -20.02 8.17
CA ASN A 33 -32.46 -21.13 7.35
C ASN A 33 -32.25 -20.86 5.86
N GLY A 34 -31.55 -19.76 5.48
CA GLY A 34 -31.30 -19.39 4.09
C GLY A 34 -32.49 -18.72 3.38
N VAL A 35 -33.49 -18.24 4.12
CA VAL A 35 -34.66 -17.56 3.54
C VAL A 35 -34.37 -16.08 3.36
N PRO A 36 -34.62 -15.47 2.17
CA PRO A 36 -34.45 -14.04 1.94
C PRO A 36 -35.31 -13.20 2.91
N LEU A 37 -34.67 -12.25 3.61
CA LEU A 37 -35.34 -11.30 4.48
C LEU A 37 -35.88 -10.13 3.66
N THR A 38 -37.13 -9.74 3.93
CA THR A 38 -37.79 -8.60 3.29
C THR A 38 -37.38 -7.26 3.93
N GLU A 39 -37.72 -6.15 3.29
CA GLU A 39 -37.19 -4.78 3.39
C GLU A 39 -37.06 -4.09 4.77
N GLU A 40 -37.32 -4.73 5.89
CA GLU A 40 -37.25 -4.12 7.23
C GLU A 40 -35.87 -4.10 7.88
N MET A 41 -34.81 -4.26 7.11
CA MET A 41 -33.46 -4.25 7.69
C MET A 41 -32.98 -2.84 8.03
N GLN A 42 -32.71 -2.61 9.32
CA GLN A 42 -32.22 -1.32 9.80
C GLN A 42 -30.74 -1.11 9.51
N THR A 43 -29.92 -2.18 9.45
CA THR A 43 -28.49 -2.06 9.18
C THR A 43 -27.94 -3.17 8.29
N LYS A 44 -26.99 -2.80 7.40
CA LYS A 44 -26.20 -3.75 6.60
C LYS A 44 -24.96 -4.18 7.37
N PRO A 45 -24.34 -5.33 7.04
CA PRO A 45 -23.05 -5.68 7.60
C PRO A 45 -22.00 -4.59 7.30
N SER A 46 -21.15 -4.31 8.26
CA SER A 46 -20.04 -3.37 8.08
C SER A 46 -18.73 -3.99 8.55
N LEU A 47 -17.64 -3.64 7.91
CA LEU A 47 -16.31 -4.13 8.26
C LEU A 47 -15.90 -3.56 9.62
N LYS A 48 -15.54 -4.46 10.57
CA LYS A 48 -15.05 -4.10 11.89
C LYS A 48 -13.52 -4.12 11.96
N SER A 49 -12.91 -5.16 11.38
CA SER A 49 -11.47 -5.27 11.25
C SER A 49 -11.11 -6.13 10.04
N ASN A 50 -10.05 -5.77 9.35
CA ASN A 50 -9.57 -6.43 8.14
C ASN A 50 -8.05 -6.62 8.17
N PRO A 51 -7.52 -7.43 9.12
CA PRO A 51 -6.09 -7.68 9.16
C PRO A 51 -5.64 -8.30 7.83
N MET A 52 -4.56 -7.76 7.27
CA MET A 52 -3.91 -8.35 6.12
C MET A 52 -2.80 -9.26 6.59
N LEU A 53 -2.69 -10.42 5.98
CA LEU A 53 -1.60 -11.35 6.23
C LEU A 53 -0.28 -10.79 5.70
N PRO A 54 0.87 -11.19 6.27
CA PRO A 54 2.17 -10.88 5.67
C PRO A 54 2.21 -11.39 4.22
N GLN A 55 2.66 -10.53 3.31
CA GLN A 55 2.78 -10.91 1.91
C GLN A 55 3.99 -11.83 1.72
N SER A 56 3.78 -12.93 0.99
CA SER A 56 4.87 -13.79 0.53
C SER A 56 5.62 -13.12 -0.62
N GLY A 57 6.85 -13.58 -0.89
CA GLY A 57 7.60 -13.12 -2.06
C GLY A 57 6.85 -13.32 -3.39
N ALA A 58 6.04 -14.39 -3.49
CA ALA A 58 5.21 -14.65 -4.68
C ALA A 58 4.10 -13.59 -4.85
N VAL A 59 3.42 -13.20 -3.78
CA VAL A 59 2.41 -12.14 -3.81
C VAL A 59 3.05 -10.81 -4.23
N HIS A 60 4.20 -10.48 -3.65
CA HIS A 60 4.92 -9.25 -3.97
C HIS A 60 5.38 -9.20 -5.44
N ALA A 61 6.04 -10.26 -5.92
CA ALA A 61 6.47 -10.37 -7.31
C ALA A 61 5.29 -10.29 -8.29
N THR A 62 4.12 -10.88 -7.92
CA THR A 62 2.92 -10.77 -8.75
C THR A 62 2.43 -9.33 -8.83
N MET A 63 2.39 -8.59 -7.72
CA MET A 63 1.98 -7.17 -7.71
C MET A 63 2.95 -6.28 -8.51
N GLU A 64 4.26 -6.56 -8.46
CA GLU A 64 5.26 -5.85 -9.26
C GLU A 64 5.10 -6.08 -10.78
N SER A 65 4.53 -7.21 -11.16
CA SER A 65 4.28 -7.56 -12.57
C SER A 65 2.89 -7.20 -13.08
N LEU A 66 1.99 -6.70 -12.22
CA LEU A 66 0.65 -6.28 -12.64
C LEU A 66 0.74 -5.06 -13.56
N PRO A 67 0.23 -5.13 -14.80
CA PRO A 67 0.21 -3.96 -15.69
C PRO A 67 -0.73 -2.86 -15.21
N HIS A 68 -1.78 -3.23 -14.47
CA HIS A 68 -2.76 -2.34 -13.86
C HIS A 68 -3.19 -2.87 -12.50
N SER A 69 -3.66 -1.97 -11.63
CA SER A 69 -4.28 -2.35 -10.36
C SER A 69 -5.51 -3.21 -10.61
N SER A 70 -5.71 -4.21 -9.77
CA SER A 70 -6.79 -5.19 -9.92
C SER A 70 -7.45 -5.50 -8.58
N ALA A 71 -8.51 -6.30 -8.58
CA ALA A 71 -9.19 -6.71 -7.36
C ALA A 71 -9.74 -8.13 -7.47
N THR A 72 -9.60 -8.90 -6.40
CA THR A 72 -10.35 -10.12 -6.20
C THR A 72 -11.66 -9.77 -5.49
N VAL A 73 -12.80 -10.05 -6.12
CA VAL A 73 -14.12 -9.89 -5.49
C VAL A 73 -14.51 -11.19 -4.83
N ILE A 74 -14.71 -11.13 -3.51
CA ILE A 74 -15.10 -12.29 -2.69
C ILE A 74 -16.50 -12.09 -2.21
N ARG A 75 -17.38 -13.04 -2.53
CA ARG A 75 -18.72 -13.16 -1.95
C ARG A 75 -18.66 -14.08 -0.75
N MET A 76 -19.27 -13.67 0.36
CA MET A 76 -19.30 -14.43 1.60
C MET A 76 -20.59 -14.14 2.37
N THR A 77 -20.90 -14.99 3.34
CA THR A 77 -21.93 -14.75 4.35
C THR A 77 -21.27 -14.18 5.60
N VAL A 78 -21.70 -13.02 6.07
CA VAL A 78 -21.37 -12.52 7.40
C VAL A 78 -22.39 -13.10 8.36
N THR A 79 -21.94 -13.93 9.31
CA THR A 79 -22.80 -14.58 10.32
C THR A 79 -23.33 -13.58 11.35
N GLU A 80 -24.25 -13.99 12.18
CA GLU A 80 -24.79 -13.20 13.30
C GLU A 80 -23.70 -12.77 14.30
N ASP A 81 -22.59 -13.51 14.37
CA ASP A 81 -21.41 -13.19 15.19
C ASP A 81 -20.39 -12.28 14.48
N GLY A 82 -20.67 -11.90 13.24
CA GLY A 82 -19.78 -11.06 12.43
C GLY A 82 -18.56 -11.80 11.87
N ILE A 83 -18.67 -13.13 11.74
CA ILE A 83 -17.60 -13.98 11.19
C ILE A 83 -17.91 -14.26 9.71
N PRO A 84 -16.94 -14.16 8.79
CA PRO A 84 -17.14 -14.55 7.40
C PRO A 84 -17.25 -16.07 7.28
N ALA A 85 -18.22 -16.54 6.49
CA ALA A 85 -18.46 -17.94 6.15
C ALA A 85 -18.74 -18.06 4.64
N ASP A 86 -18.55 -19.25 4.10
CA ASP A 86 -18.87 -19.61 2.71
C ASP A 86 -18.24 -18.64 1.68
N ALA A 87 -17.03 -18.21 1.92
CA ALA A 87 -16.33 -17.27 1.05
C ALA A 87 -15.98 -17.93 -0.29
N VAL A 88 -16.31 -17.25 -1.39
CA VAL A 88 -15.99 -17.68 -2.75
C VAL A 88 -15.51 -16.50 -3.59
N VAL A 89 -14.52 -16.72 -4.44
CA VAL A 89 -14.08 -15.74 -5.43
C VAL A 89 -15.13 -15.68 -6.53
N THR A 90 -15.72 -14.50 -6.75
CA THR A 90 -16.67 -14.25 -7.84
C THR A 90 -16.04 -13.49 -9.01
N GLN A 91 -14.93 -12.77 -8.76
CA GLN A 91 -14.12 -12.15 -9.78
C GLN A 91 -12.65 -12.25 -9.37
N SER A 92 -11.83 -12.79 -10.25
CA SER A 92 -10.38 -12.90 -10.05
C SER A 92 -9.69 -11.56 -10.26
N ALA A 93 -8.60 -11.32 -9.52
CA ALA A 93 -7.65 -10.25 -9.79
C ALA A 93 -6.76 -10.52 -11.03
N GLY A 94 -6.98 -11.64 -11.72
CA GLY A 94 -6.14 -12.07 -12.86
C GLY A 94 -4.95 -12.94 -12.45
N SER A 95 -4.84 -13.32 -11.19
CA SER A 95 -3.78 -14.19 -10.67
C SER A 95 -4.29 -15.07 -9.55
N VAL A 96 -4.08 -16.37 -9.67
CA VAL A 96 -4.41 -17.35 -8.61
C VAL A 96 -3.68 -17.02 -7.29
N VAL A 97 -2.44 -16.54 -7.38
CA VAL A 97 -1.64 -16.16 -6.19
C VAL A 97 -2.31 -15.04 -5.40
N LEU A 98 -2.86 -14.04 -6.09
CA LEU A 98 -3.57 -12.92 -5.46
C LEU A 98 -4.94 -13.35 -4.92
N ASP A 99 -5.66 -14.19 -5.67
CA ASP A 99 -6.96 -14.70 -5.26
C ASP A 99 -6.86 -15.55 -4.00
N GLU A 100 -5.90 -16.47 -3.93
CA GLU A 100 -5.63 -17.29 -2.73
C GLU A 100 -5.18 -16.44 -1.55
N TYR A 101 -4.36 -15.42 -1.78
CA TYR A 101 -3.96 -14.49 -0.74
C TYR A 101 -5.15 -13.71 -0.19
N ALA A 102 -6.02 -13.19 -1.06
CA ALA A 102 -7.24 -12.49 -0.69
C ALA A 102 -8.18 -13.39 0.15
N MET A 103 -8.39 -14.63 -0.28
CA MET A 103 -9.22 -15.61 0.45
C MET A 103 -8.69 -15.86 1.86
N ARG A 104 -7.38 -16.09 2.02
CA ARG A 104 -6.78 -16.28 3.34
C ARG A 104 -6.86 -15.04 4.23
N CYS A 105 -6.76 -13.84 3.67
CA CYS A 105 -6.93 -12.60 4.43
C CYS A 105 -8.36 -12.47 4.98
N VAL A 106 -9.35 -12.74 4.14
CA VAL A 106 -10.78 -12.62 4.51
C VAL A 106 -11.16 -13.54 5.66
N GLU A 107 -10.58 -14.73 5.82
CA GLU A 107 -10.82 -15.61 6.95
C GLU A 107 -10.54 -14.96 8.32
N GLY A 108 -9.56 -14.06 8.35
CA GLY A 108 -9.20 -13.29 9.54
C GLY A 108 -10.05 -12.05 9.80
N TRP A 109 -10.91 -11.66 8.87
CA TRP A 109 -11.71 -10.43 8.99
C TRP A 109 -12.83 -10.58 10.01
N ARG A 110 -13.29 -9.45 10.52
CA ARG A 110 -14.44 -9.38 11.43
C ARG A 110 -15.36 -8.26 11.01
N PHE A 111 -16.65 -8.48 11.19
CA PHE A 111 -17.72 -7.58 10.77
C PHE A 111 -18.62 -7.25 11.95
N ASN A 112 -19.29 -6.11 11.85
CA ASN A 112 -20.51 -5.88 12.56
C ASN A 112 -21.62 -6.57 11.73
N PRO A 113 -22.40 -7.49 12.28
CA PRO A 113 -23.44 -8.21 11.52
C PRO A 113 -24.57 -7.28 11.08
N ALA A 114 -25.31 -7.71 10.09
CA ALA A 114 -26.60 -7.10 9.77
C ALA A 114 -27.56 -7.21 10.95
N LYS A 115 -28.49 -6.29 11.06
CA LYS A 115 -29.52 -6.34 12.10
C LYS A 115 -30.93 -6.16 11.50
N LEU A 116 -31.85 -6.95 12.02
CA LEU A 116 -33.27 -6.80 11.82
C LEU A 116 -33.89 -6.32 13.14
N GLY A 117 -34.23 -5.05 13.25
CA GLY A 117 -34.42 -4.41 14.55
C GLY A 117 -33.12 -4.47 15.37
N ASP A 118 -33.21 -4.99 16.59
CA ASP A 118 -32.03 -5.16 17.46
C ASP A 118 -31.38 -6.55 17.34
N LYS A 119 -31.94 -7.44 16.54
CA LYS A 119 -31.41 -8.80 16.40
C LYS A 119 -30.37 -8.90 15.30
N PRO A 120 -29.15 -9.41 15.58
CA PRO A 120 -28.19 -9.71 14.55
C PRO A 120 -28.70 -10.84 13.64
N VAL A 121 -28.44 -10.71 12.34
CA VAL A 121 -28.82 -11.69 11.31
C VAL A 121 -27.67 -11.91 10.35
N SER A 122 -27.62 -13.12 9.80
CA SER A 122 -26.64 -13.44 8.76
C SER A 122 -26.99 -12.74 7.44
N ALA A 123 -25.97 -12.27 6.70
CA ALA A 123 -26.18 -11.59 5.44
C ALA A 123 -25.05 -11.82 4.44
N ALA A 124 -25.42 -11.98 3.17
CA ALA A 124 -24.44 -12.10 2.10
C ALA A 124 -23.83 -10.72 1.76
N VAL A 125 -22.51 -10.69 1.56
CA VAL A 125 -21.79 -9.50 1.12
C VAL A 125 -20.81 -9.86 0.00
N SER A 126 -20.51 -8.90 -0.86
CA SER A 126 -19.43 -9.00 -1.85
C SER A 126 -18.44 -7.89 -1.59
N ILE A 127 -17.16 -8.24 -1.40
CA ILE A 127 -16.12 -7.29 -1.01
C ILE A 127 -14.93 -7.41 -1.97
N PRO A 128 -14.49 -6.31 -2.58
CA PRO A 128 -13.25 -6.29 -3.35
C PRO A 128 -12.04 -6.22 -2.42
N VAL A 129 -11.08 -7.12 -2.62
CA VAL A 129 -9.72 -7.03 -2.08
C VAL A 129 -8.85 -6.48 -3.21
N ARG A 130 -8.43 -5.23 -3.06
CA ARG A 130 -7.71 -4.51 -4.10
C ARG A 130 -6.20 -4.75 -4.01
N PHE A 131 -5.57 -4.91 -5.16
CA PHE A 131 -4.13 -5.00 -5.34
C PHE A 131 -3.66 -3.87 -6.24
N LEU A 132 -2.78 -3.04 -5.73
CA LEU A 132 -2.17 -1.97 -6.51
C LEU A 132 -1.11 -2.55 -7.45
N SER A 133 -1.08 -2.08 -8.69
CA SER A 133 0.08 -2.29 -9.55
C SER A 133 1.29 -1.57 -8.93
N MET A 134 2.40 -2.30 -8.79
CA MET A 134 3.67 -1.75 -8.34
C MET A 134 4.61 -1.44 -9.52
N MET A 135 4.11 -1.55 -10.74
CA MET A 135 4.85 -1.16 -11.94
C MET A 135 5.01 0.36 -11.98
N VAL A 136 6.23 0.83 -12.16
CA VAL A 136 6.52 2.28 -12.20
C VAL A 136 6.29 2.80 -13.62
N SER A 137 5.32 3.69 -13.78
CA SER A 137 5.07 4.44 -15.03
C SER A 137 5.83 5.77 -15.04
N THR A 138 5.78 6.49 -13.92
CA THR A 138 6.56 7.70 -13.70
C THR A 138 7.37 7.53 -12.43
N PRO A 139 8.70 7.61 -12.48
CA PRO A 139 9.53 7.44 -11.29
C PRO A 139 9.38 8.60 -10.31
N ALA A 140 9.66 8.32 -9.04
CA ALA A 140 9.76 9.35 -8.02
C ALA A 140 10.89 10.34 -8.36
N ALA A 141 10.70 11.60 -7.99
CA ALA A 141 11.70 12.64 -8.22
C ALA A 141 11.77 13.63 -7.05
N PRO A 142 12.95 14.16 -6.72
CA PRO A 142 13.04 15.25 -5.74
C PRO A 142 12.30 16.49 -6.25
N SER A 143 11.41 17.05 -5.44
CA SER A 143 10.67 18.30 -5.70
C SER A 143 11.31 19.50 -5.00
N ASP A 144 11.94 19.28 -3.84
CA ASP A 144 12.72 20.28 -3.12
C ASP A 144 13.95 19.62 -2.49
N ARG A 145 15.10 20.32 -2.50
CA ARG A 145 16.42 19.79 -2.12
C ARG A 145 17.17 20.72 -1.17
N PRO A 146 16.62 21.03 0.01
CA PRO A 146 17.32 21.88 0.95
C PRO A 146 18.60 21.19 1.44
N MET A 147 19.70 21.93 1.45
CA MET A 147 20.95 21.45 2.03
C MET A 147 21.12 21.99 3.45
N LYS A 148 21.54 21.13 4.37
CA LYS A 148 21.89 21.55 5.74
C LYS A 148 23.06 22.53 5.74
N LYS A 149 23.16 23.33 6.78
CA LYS A 149 24.33 24.19 6.96
C LYS A 149 25.58 23.32 7.21
N ALA A 150 26.53 23.41 6.31
CA ALA A 150 27.80 22.68 6.42
C ALA A 150 28.67 23.21 7.56
N SER A 151 29.21 22.31 8.39
CA SER A 151 30.25 22.64 9.38
C SER A 151 31.58 22.98 8.70
N ALA A 152 32.54 23.52 9.45
CA ALA A 152 33.89 23.79 8.93
C ALA A 152 34.52 22.49 8.40
N GLU A 153 34.44 21.40 9.13
CA GLU A 153 34.98 20.09 8.77
C GLU A 153 34.35 19.54 7.45
N VAL A 154 33.03 19.69 7.28
CA VAL A 154 32.34 19.31 6.03
C VAL A 154 32.84 20.15 4.86
N LYS A 155 32.98 21.48 5.03
CA LYS A 155 33.47 22.37 3.97
C LYS A 155 34.89 22.02 3.54
N GLU A 156 35.81 21.78 4.51
CA GLU A 156 37.17 21.36 4.22
C GLU A 156 37.19 19.99 3.50
N ALA A 157 36.37 19.06 3.87
CA ALA A 157 36.26 17.77 3.19
C ALA A 157 35.69 17.90 1.75
N ILE A 158 34.75 18.79 1.51
CA ILE A 158 34.22 19.09 0.17
C ILE A 158 35.32 19.65 -0.72
N GLU A 159 36.04 20.70 -0.25
CA GLU A 159 37.10 21.34 -1.00
C GLU A 159 38.27 20.36 -1.28
N ARG A 160 38.66 19.57 -0.29
CA ARG A 160 39.74 18.58 -0.42
C ARG A 160 39.46 17.50 -1.47
N ASN A 161 38.17 17.17 -1.69
CA ASN A 161 37.73 16.16 -2.64
C ASN A 161 37.10 16.75 -3.91
N ASN A 162 37.33 18.05 -4.18
CA ASN A 162 36.90 18.75 -5.38
C ASN A 162 35.38 18.63 -5.65
N HIS A 163 34.56 18.97 -4.64
CA HIS A 163 33.08 18.98 -4.74
C HIS A 163 32.49 17.64 -5.20
N PRO A 164 32.63 16.57 -4.42
CA PRO A 164 32.23 15.24 -4.86
C PRO A 164 30.71 15.08 -4.91
N VAL A 165 30.25 14.12 -5.71
CA VAL A 165 28.87 13.67 -5.73
C VAL A 165 28.71 12.46 -4.82
N ILE A 166 27.83 12.53 -3.82
CA ILE A 166 27.49 11.40 -2.95
C ILE A 166 26.19 10.78 -3.43
N ARG A 167 26.18 9.48 -3.72
CA ARG A 167 24.99 8.73 -4.08
C ARG A 167 24.29 8.27 -2.82
N VAL A 168 23.03 8.66 -2.65
CA VAL A 168 22.23 8.34 -1.46
C VAL A 168 21.00 7.53 -1.88
N SER A 169 20.89 6.31 -1.37
CA SER A 169 19.68 5.48 -1.49
C SER A 169 18.64 5.95 -0.48
N VAL A 170 17.42 6.19 -0.94
CA VAL A 170 16.29 6.65 -0.14
C VAL A 170 15.02 5.96 -0.58
N TYR A 171 14.21 5.55 0.39
CA TYR A 171 12.87 4.99 0.12
C TYR A 171 11.84 6.11 0.20
N ILE A 172 11.06 6.28 -0.87
CA ILE A 172 10.01 7.28 -0.99
C ILE A 172 8.66 6.57 -0.84
N THR A 173 7.83 7.06 0.07
CA THR A 173 6.47 6.56 0.27
C THR A 173 5.52 7.10 -0.80
N ALA A 174 4.31 6.51 -0.90
CA ALA A 174 3.29 6.97 -1.84
C ALA A 174 2.78 8.40 -1.57
N ASP A 175 3.04 8.97 -0.39
CA ASP A 175 2.73 10.37 -0.07
C ASP A 175 3.94 11.31 -0.27
N GLY A 176 5.00 10.84 -0.90
CA GLY A 176 6.18 11.65 -1.26
C GLY A 176 7.15 11.92 -0.12
N LYS A 177 7.01 11.22 1.01
CA LYS A 177 7.92 11.34 2.16
C LYS A 177 9.02 10.30 2.13
N THR A 178 10.11 10.59 2.81
CA THR A 178 11.15 9.59 3.04
C THR A 178 10.74 8.63 4.16
N ASP A 179 10.94 7.31 3.97
CA ASP A 179 10.80 6.30 5.01
C ASP A 179 12.16 5.64 5.28
N GLY A 180 12.44 5.45 6.55
CA GLY A 180 13.73 4.92 7.01
C GLY A 180 14.86 5.96 6.98
N LYS A 181 16.09 5.47 7.07
CA LYS A 181 17.30 6.29 7.00
C LYS A 181 17.86 6.29 5.59
N PRO A 182 18.03 7.45 4.93
CA PRO A 182 18.81 7.53 3.72
C PRO A 182 20.20 6.93 3.94
N LYS A 183 20.74 6.23 2.95
CA LYS A 183 22.02 5.53 3.05
C LYS A 183 22.92 5.91 1.87
N ALA A 184 24.05 6.52 2.19
CA ALA A 184 25.07 6.78 1.20
C ALA A 184 25.81 5.49 0.81
N ASP A 185 26.12 5.35 -0.46
CA ASP A 185 26.90 4.27 -1.00
C ASP A 185 28.32 4.78 -1.31
N ASN A 186 29.33 4.04 -0.82
CA ASN A 186 30.71 4.33 -1.13
C ASN A 186 31.15 3.54 -2.36
N ASP A 187 31.21 4.23 -3.49
CA ASP A 187 31.73 3.67 -4.75
C ASP A 187 33.28 3.60 -4.80
N GLY A 188 33.93 3.85 -3.66
CA GLY A 188 35.39 3.77 -3.53
C GLY A 188 36.14 5.02 -3.98
N ASN A 189 35.47 6.08 -4.37
CA ASN A 189 36.10 7.31 -4.90
C ASN A 189 36.60 8.26 -3.81
N LEU A 190 36.22 8.03 -2.54
CA LEU A 190 36.61 8.90 -1.42
C LEU A 190 37.42 8.15 -0.35
N PRO A 191 38.41 8.81 0.29
CA PRO A 191 39.06 8.29 1.48
C PRO A 191 38.04 7.97 2.58
N GLY A 192 38.21 6.89 3.33
CA GLY A 192 37.24 6.42 4.30
C GLY A 192 36.84 7.44 5.39
N SER A 193 37.79 8.30 5.82
CA SER A 193 37.54 9.39 6.77
C SER A 193 36.60 10.46 6.16
N ASP A 194 36.92 10.91 4.95
CA ASP A 194 36.16 11.94 4.26
C ASP A 194 34.80 11.42 3.81
N PHE A 195 34.71 10.15 3.37
CA PHE A 195 33.45 9.52 3.06
C PHE A 195 32.52 9.51 4.29
N LYS A 196 33.02 9.17 5.48
CA LYS A 196 32.20 9.18 6.70
C LYS A 196 31.60 10.56 7.01
N ILE A 197 32.38 11.62 6.81
CA ILE A 197 31.94 13.01 7.06
C ILE A 197 30.91 13.43 6.01
N LEU A 198 31.23 13.22 4.73
CA LEU A 198 30.42 13.68 3.60
C LEU A 198 29.13 12.85 3.42
N SER A 199 29.20 11.54 3.66
CA SER A 199 28.00 10.67 3.64
C SER A 199 27.00 11.08 4.73
N GLY A 200 27.48 11.30 5.97
CA GLY A 200 26.61 11.76 7.05
C GLY A 200 25.95 13.11 6.77
N TYR A 201 26.67 14.02 6.14
CA TYR A 201 26.13 15.31 5.72
C TYR A 201 25.08 15.16 4.61
N ALA A 202 25.36 14.37 3.57
CA ALA A 202 24.44 14.10 2.47
C ALA A 202 23.15 13.38 2.94
N GLU A 203 23.29 12.31 3.73
CA GLU A 203 22.17 11.56 4.31
C GLU A 203 21.25 12.46 5.15
N ASN A 204 21.86 13.31 6.00
CA ASN A 204 21.09 14.24 6.82
C ASN A 204 20.42 15.36 6.01
N SER A 205 20.99 15.77 4.88
CA SER A 205 20.35 16.71 3.96
C SER A 205 19.19 16.07 3.22
N VAL A 206 19.36 14.86 2.68
CA VAL A 206 18.28 14.12 1.96
C VAL A 206 17.06 13.84 2.83
N LYS A 207 17.21 13.72 4.15
CA LYS A 207 16.06 13.59 5.07
C LYS A 207 15.11 14.78 5.04
N GLU A 208 15.60 15.96 4.73
CA GLU A 208 14.81 17.19 4.65
C GLU A 208 14.22 17.42 3.24
N TRP A 209 14.59 16.58 2.27
CA TRP A 209 14.11 16.74 0.90
C TRP A 209 12.65 16.32 0.80
N SER A 210 11.95 16.98 -0.11
CA SER A 210 10.60 16.60 -0.53
C SER A 210 10.65 15.90 -1.89
N PHE A 211 9.73 14.98 -2.11
CA PHE A 211 9.68 14.20 -3.34
C PHE A 211 8.27 14.17 -3.93
N THR A 212 8.21 14.15 -5.25
CA THR A 212 7.04 13.67 -5.96
C THR A 212 7.10 12.15 -5.95
N PRO A 213 6.07 11.41 -5.50
CA PRO A 213 6.10 9.96 -5.47
C PRO A 213 6.12 9.36 -6.88
N ALA A 214 6.55 8.11 -7.00
CA ALA A 214 6.37 7.36 -8.23
C ALA A 214 4.87 7.13 -8.49
N VAL A 215 4.49 6.98 -9.76
CA VAL A 215 3.11 6.65 -10.16
C VAL A 215 3.10 5.37 -10.99
N ASN A 216 2.08 4.55 -10.78
CA ASN A 216 1.83 3.37 -11.58
C ASN A 216 1.11 3.70 -12.91
N PRO A 217 0.86 2.74 -13.81
CA PRO A 217 0.13 2.98 -15.07
C PRO A 217 -1.30 3.49 -14.89
N ASP A 218 -1.91 3.31 -13.73
CA ASP A 218 -3.25 3.80 -13.41
C ASP A 218 -3.24 5.23 -12.83
N GLY A 219 -2.05 5.87 -12.75
CA GLY A 219 -1.89 7.20 -12.18
C GLY A 219 -1.92 7.23 -10.64
N GLU A 220 -1.82 6.07 -10.00
CA GLU A 220 -1.85 5.97 -8.54
C GLU A 220 -0.44 6.10 -7.96
N PRO A 221 -0.26 6.86 -6.88
CA PRO A 221 1.03 7.00 -6.25
C PRO A 221 1.46 5.69 -5.57
N ILE A 222 2.70 5.28 -5.84
CA ILE A 222 3.31 4.06 -5.30
C ILE A 222 4.66 4.38 -4.64
N PRO A 223 5.08 3.59 -3.64
CA PRO A 223 6.39 3.77 -3.06
C PRO A 223 7.49 3.30 -4.01
N GLN A 224 8.67 3.93 -3.92
CA GLN A 224 9.84 3.56 -4.71
C GLN A 224 11.14 3.78 -3.92
N GLU A 225 12.11 2.86 -4.08
CA GLU A 225 13.50 3.11 -3.67
C GLU A 225 14.21 3.89 -4.81
N LEU A 226 14.87 4.99 -4.45
CA LEU A 226 15.52 5.87 -5.38
C LEU A 226 16.98 6.11 -4.94
N ILE A 227 17.89 6.17 -5.90
CA ILE A 227 19.28 6.64 -5.67
C ILE A 227 19.36 8.07 -6.18
N VAL A 228 19.60 9.00 -5.25
CA VAL A 228 19.75 10.42 -5.60
C VAL A 228 21.19 10.86 -5.54
N PRO A 229 21.72 11.58 -6.54
CA PRO A 229 23.02 12.22 -6.47
C PRO A 229 22.90 13.50 -5.64
N VAL A 230 23.75 13.63 -4.62
CA VAL A 230 23.90 14.83 -3.80
C VAL A 230 25.20 15.49 -4.20
N GLN A 231 25.12 16.61 -4.92
CA GLN A 231 26.28 17.43 -5.26
C GLN A 231 26.69 18.24 -4.03
N LEU A 232 27.95 18.13 -3.63
CA LEU A 232 28.55 18.83 -2.48
C LEU A 232 29.49 19.94 -2.89
#